data_dd77e4b980a06f5de0af17397db2097e
#
_entry.id   dd77e4b980a06f5de0af17397db2097e
#
_cell.length_a   1.000
_cell.length_b   1.000
_cell.length_c   1.000
_cell.angle_alpha   90.00
_cell.angle_beta   90.00
_cell.angle_gamma   90.00
#
_symmetry.space_group_name_H-M   'P 1'
#
loop_
_entity.id
_entity.type
_entity.pdbx_description
1 polymer ?
#
loop_
_entity_poly.entity_id
_entity_poly.type
_entity_poly.pdbx_seq_one_letter_code
_entity_poly.pdbx_strand_id
1 'polypeptide(L)'
;MNNETSRKVLIVSASIGTGHMQAARAIEEYWKEKEPQASITHVDFLDTETMSVEHLIKGTYIKMIDVFPMLYDMIYRVSKGEKRGTIMQTALSYLLKSRMLKLVQQEEPDVMVFTHPFPCGAASILKRQGHIDVPLVAIMTDFSSHQFWLYPQIDVYYVATESMVPEMVASGIDESRIHVSGIPVRRSFFRDAIEELSLIHISEPTRPY
;
A
#
# COMPACT_ATOMS: atom_id res chain seq x y z
N MET A 1 -26.46 3.01 -26.61
CA MET A 1 -25.98 3.60 -25.35
C MET A 1 -25.20 2.51 -24.67
N ASN A 2 -23.86 2.54 -24.76
CA ASN A 2 -23.01 1.59 -24.07
C ASN A 2 -23.13 1.88 -22.56
N ASN A 3 -23.69 0.95 -21.84
CA ASN A 3 -23.66 0.95 -20.38
C ASN A 3 -22.20 0.59 -19.98
N GLU A 4 -21.28 1.55 -20.04
CA GLU A 4 -19.97 1.40 -19.43
C GLU A 4 -20.22 1.32 -17.93
N THR A 5 -20.16 0.10 -17.39
CA THR A 5 -20.18 -0.10 -15.94
C THR A 5 -19.02 0.66 -15.35
N SER A 6 -19.32 1.58 -14.45
CA SER A 6 -18.31 2.39 -13.74
C SER A 6 -17.31 1.47 -13.08
N ARG A 7 -16.01 1.63 -13.40
CA ARG A 7 -14.94 0.81 -12.83
C ARG A 7 -14.86 1.02 -11.32
N LYS A 8 -14.86 -0.06 -10.56
CA LYS A 8 -14.72 -0.05 -9.09
C LYS A 8 -13.26 -0.24 -8.71
N VAL A 9 -12.65 0.76 -8.13
CA VAL A 9 -11.25 0.75 -7.70
C VAL A 9 -11.20 0.72 -6.18
N LEU A 10 -10.57 -0.29 -5.62
CA LEU A 10 -10.35 -0.41 -4.17
C LEU A 10 -8.89 -0.11 -3.83
N ILE A 11 -8.65 1.03 -3.20
CA ILE A 11 -7.33 1.40 -2.69
C ILE A 11 -7.23 0.97 -1.23
N VAL A 12 -6.26 0.13 -0.91
CA VAL A 12 -6.08 -0.41 0.44
C VAL A 12 -4.74 0.04 0.99
N SER A 13 -4.80 0.84 2.03
CA SER A 13 -3.63 1.33 2.77
C SER A 13 -3.63 0.81 4.21
N ALA A 14 -2.68 1.26 5.02
CA ALA A 14 -2.68 1.04 6.46
C ALA A 14 -2.04 2.23 7.17
N SER A 15 -2.61 2.65 8.29
CA SER A 15 -2.16 3.81 9.07
C SER A 15 -0.92 3.53 9.95
N ILE A 16 0.01 2.70 9.42
CA ILE A 16 1.33 2.52 10.01
C ILE A 16 2.28 3.52 9.37
N GLY A 17 2.43 4.67 10.00
CA GLY A 17 3.10 5.83 9.42
C GLY A 17 2.20 6.61 8.45
N THR A 18 2.63 7.82 8.08
CA THR A 18 1.83 8.71 7.23
C THR A 18 2.05 8.48 5.72
N GLY A 19 3.20 7.92 5.33
CA GLY A 19 3.62 7.80 3.93
C GLY A 19 2.66 6.96 3.09
N HIS A 20 2.27 5.79 3.56
CA HIS A 20 1.35 4.89 2.88
C HIS A 20 -0.01 5.52 2.61
N MET A 21 -0.55 6.22 3.62
CA MET A 21 -1.82 6.93 3.52
C MET A 21 -1.76 8.11 2.54
N GLN A 22 -0.65 8.87 2.53
CA GLN A 22 -0.47 9.98 1.61
C GLN A 22 -0.33 9.51 0.16
N ALA A 23 0.40 8.42 -0.07
CA ALA A 23 0.47 7.79 -1.39
C ALA A 23 -0.91 7.31 -1.87
N ALA A 24 -1.70 6.66 -1.00
CA ALA A 24 -3.05 6.23 -1.31
C ALA A 24 -3.97 7.41 -1.70
N ARG A 25 -3.93 8.51 -0.93
CA ARG A 25 -4.69 9.74 -1.24
C ARG A 25 -4.25 10.39 -2.55
N ALA A 26 -2.95 10.38 -2.84
CA ALA A 26 -2.44 10.90 -4.11
C ALA A 26 -2.98 10.11 -5.31
N ILE A 27 -3.02 8.78 -5.19
CA ILE A 27 -3.58 7.88 -6.21
C ILE A 27 -5.08 8.13 -6.38
N GLU A 28 -5.81 8.23 -5.29
CA GLU A 28 -7.24 8.52 -5.28
C GLU A 28 -7.56 9.86 -5.98
N GLU A 29 -6.85 10.94 -5.62
CA GLU A 29 -6.98 12.26 -6.25
C GLU A 29 -6.74 12.22 -7.76
N TYR A 30 -5.64 11.57 -8.17
CA TYR A 30 -5.26 11.45 -9.56
C TYR A 30 -6.25 10.60 -10.37
N TRP A 31 -6.72 9.50 -9.80
CA TRP A 31 -7.66 8.61 -10.48
C TRP A 31 -9.02 9.27 -10.70
N LYS A 32 -9.55 9.96 -9.66
CA LYS A 32 -10.79 10.76 -9.78
C LYS A 32 -10.71 11.82 -10.87
N GLU A 33 -9.54 12.39 -11.08
CA GLU A 33 -9.34 13.37 -12.15
C GLU A 33 -9.32 12.72 -13.54
N LYS A 34 -8.69 11.55 -13.67
CA LYS A 34 -8.53 10.86 -14.97
C LYS A 34 -9.78 10.08 -15.38
N GLU A 35 -10.44 9.46 -14.44
CA GLU A 35 -11.65 8.68 -14.65
C GLU A 35 -12.76 9.14 -13.68
N PRO A 36 -13.40 10.30 -13.92
CA PRO A 36 -14.40 10.86 -12.98
C PRO A 36 -15.61 9.96 -12.72
N GLN A 37 -15.92 9.02 -13.61
CA GLN A 37 -16.99 8.04 -13.46
C GLN A 37 -16.55 6.78 -12.69
N ALA A 38 -15.26 6.59 -12.39
CA ALA A 38 -14.84 5.46 -11.60
C ALA A 38 -15.32 5.58 -10.15
N SER A 39 -15.80 4.48 -9.59
CA SER A 39 -16.10 4.39 -8.16
C SER A 39 -14.83 4.04 -7.41
N ILE A 40 -14.29 4.98 -6.63
CA ILE A 40 -13.04 4.78 -5.90
C ILE A 40 -13.33 4.73 -4.41
N THR A 41 -13.04 3.58 -3.81
CA THR A 41 -13.09 3.37 -2.35
C THR A 41 -11.67 3.30 -1.81
N HIS A 42 -11.34 4.15 -0.83
CA HIS A 42 -10.06 4.08 -0.11
C HIS A 42 -10.32 3.60 1.32
N VAL A 43 -9.66 2.52 1.70
CA VAL A 43 -9.82 1.87 3.01
C VAL A 43 -8.48 1.85 3.75
N ASP A 44 -8.50 2.34 4.99
CA ASP A 44 -7.45 2.03 5.95
C ASP A 44 -7.68 0.62 6.52
N PHE A 45 -6.85 -0.31 6.10
CA PHE A 45 -7.03 -1.72 6.44
C PHE A 45 -6.80 -2.02 7.93
N LEU A 46 -6.16 -1.14 8.66
CA LEU A 46 -5.90 -1.30 10.10
C LEU A 46 -6.79 -0.42 10.98
N ASP A 47 -7.64 0.39 10.38
CA ASP A 47 -8.59 1.20 11.14
C ASP A 47 -9.57 0.31 11.91
N THR A 48 -9.68 0.59 13.21
CA THR A 48 -10.54 -0.15 14.14
C THR A 48 -12.00 0.28 14.08
N GLU A 49 -12.29 1.49 13.60
CA GLU A 49 -13.67 1.99 13.53
C GLU A 49 -14.50 1.31 12.45
N THR A 50 -13.86 0.87 11.36
CA THR A 50 -14.50 0.03 10.33
C THR A 50 -14.62 -1.44 10.73
N MET A 51 -14.10 -1.81 11.90
CA MET A 51 -14.25 -3.15 12.45
C MET A 51 -15.52 -3.21 13.33
N SER A 52 -16.64 -3.59 12.76
CA SER A 52 -17.74 -4.19 13.53
C SER A 52 -17.25 -5.50 14.15
N VAL A 53 -16.35 -5.38 15.12
CA VAL A 53 -15.85 -6.50 15.90
C VAL A 53 -16.59 -6.51 17.23
N GLU A 54 -17.83 -6.87 17.18
CA GLU A 54 -18.46 -7.48 18.32
C GLU A 54 -17.80 -8.86 18.51
N HIS A 55 -17.10 -8.99 19.58
CA HIS A 55 -16.85 -10.18 20.39
C HIS A 55 -15.53 -10.90 20.43
N LEU A 56 -14.50 -10.73 19.57
CA LEU A 56 -13.37 -11.64 19.85
C LEU A 56 -11.95 -11.06 19.93
N ILE A 57 -11.72 -9.81 19.60
CA ILE A 57 -10.33 -9.36 19.45
C ILE A 57 -9.98 -8.04 20.17
N LYS A 58 -10.90 -7.42 20.92
CA LYS A 58 -10.57 -6.16 21.64
C LYS A 58 -9.30 -6.25 22.49
N GLY A 59 -9.06 -7.37 23.16
CA GLY A 59 -7.88 -7.54 24.00
C GLY A 59 -6.59 -7.88 23.25
N THR A 60 -6.69 -8.61 22.15
CA THR A 60 -5.52 -9.12 21.40
C THR A 60 -5.06 -8.12 20.33
N TYR A 61 -6.01 -7.40 19.71
CA TYR A 61 -5.72 -6.44 18.65
C TYR A 61 -5.13 -5.13 19.19
N ILE A 62 -5.65 -4.60 20.31
CA ILE A 62 -5.07 -3.43 20.97
C ILE A 62 -3.65 -3.72 21.44
N LYS A 63 -3.42 -4.91 22.02
CA LYS A 63 -2.07 -5.38 22.35
C LYS A 63 -1.18 -5.57 21.13
N MET A 64 -1.77 -5.93 19.97
CA MET A 64 -1.03 -6.06 18.72
C MET A 64 -0.62 -4.69 18.18
N ILE A 65 -1.42 -3.64 18.33
CA ILE A 65 -1.06 -2.26 17.93
C ILE A 65 0.02 -1.70 18.85
N ASP A 66 -0.06 -1.92 20.16
CA ASP A 66 0.97 -1.50 21.12
C ASP A 66 2.29 -2.28 20.95
N VAL A 67 2.21 -3.53 20.49
CA VAL A 67 3.36 -4.39 20.19
C VAL A 67 3.89 -4.16 18.76
N PHE A 68 3.12 -3.51 17.89
CA PHE A 68 3.43 -3.35 16.48
C PHE A 68 4.73 -2.58 16.19
N PRO A 69 5.08 -1.48 16.89
CA PRO A 69 6.36 -0.84 16.70
C PRO A 69 7.52 -1.76 17.08
N MET A 70 7.36 -2.54 18.15
CA MET A 70 8.33 -3.53 18.61
C MET A 70 8.38 -4.75 17.66
N LEU A 71 7.23 -5.14 17.10
CA LEU A 71 7.11 -6.20 16.10
C LEU A 71 7.73 -5.75 14.77
N TYR A 72 7.53 -4.50 14.35
CA TYR A 72 8.17 -3.92 13.16
C TYR A 72 9.69 -3.89 13.29
N ASP A 73 10.23 -3.45 14.42
CA ASP A 73 11.67 -3.44 14.68
C ASP A 73 12.24 -4.88 14.76
N MET A 74 11.49 -5.80 15.35
CA MET A 74 11.84 -7.22 15.38
C MET A 74 11.74 -7.85 13.98
N ILE A 75 10.71 -7.54 13.21
CA ILE A 75 10.53 -7.97 11.82
C ILE A 75 11.67 -7.44 10.95
N TYR A 76 12.01 -6.15 11.08
CA TYR A 76 13.10 -5.53 10.35
C TYR A 76 14.46 -6.16 10.69
N ARG A 77 14.71 -6.49 11.98
CA ARG A 77 15.93 -7.17 12.42
C ARG A 77 15.98 -8.65 12.01
N VAL A 78 14.85 -9.33 12.01
CA VAL A 78 14.74 -10.76 11.65
C VAL A 78 14.70 -10.98 10.14
N SER A 79 14.21 -10.00 9.35
CA SER A 79 14.12 -10.11 7.89
C SER A 79 15.49 -10.07 7.19
N LYS A 80 16.55 -9.74 7.90
CA LYS A 80 17.93 -9.99 7.41
C LYS A 80 18.28 -11.47 7.26
N GLY A 81 17.39 -12.40 7.70
CA GLY A 81 17.48 -13.83 7.44
C GLY A 81 16.32 -14.29 6.57
N GLU A 82 16.55 -14.51 5.27
CA GLU A 82 15.55 -14.78 4.21
C GLU A 82 14.43 -15.76 4.60
N LYS A 83 14.74 -16.88 5.27
CA LYS A 83 13.74 -17.91 5.61
C LYS A 83 12.75 -17.51 6.73
N ARG A 84 13.22 -16.75 7.72
CA ARG A 84 12.37 -16.33 8.86
C ARG A 84 11.41 -15.20 8.48
N GLY A 85 11.87 -14.28 7.61
CA GLY A 85 11.03 -13.21 7.06
C GLY A 85 9.83 -13.77 6.29
N THR A 86 10.04 -14.77 5.45
CA THR A 86 8.98 -15.43 4.66
C THR A 86 7.91 -16.12 5.54
N ILE A 87 8.32 -16.79 6.61
CA ILE A 87 7.37 -17.46 7.52
C ILE A 87 6.48 -16.43 8.22
N MET A 88 7.06 -15.34 8.73
CA MET A 88 6.32 -14.29 9.43
C MET A 88 5.40 -13.52 8.49
N GLN A 89 5.86 -13.18 7.30
CA GLN A 89 5.08 -12.59 6.22
C GLN A 89 3.84 -13.45 5.93
N THR A 90 4.04 -14.75 5.74
CA THR A 90 2.97 -15.70 5.46
C THR A 90 1.98 -15.78 6.62
N ALA A 91 2.44 -15.89 7.86
CA ALA A 91 1.57 -15.98 9.04
C ALA A 91 0.70 -14.73 9.21
N LEU A 92 1.29 -13.53 9.07
CA LEU A 92 0.55 -12.26 9.14
C LEU A 92 -0.49 -12.14 8.03
N SER A 93 -0.12 -12.50 6.82
CA SER A 93 -1.04 -12.50 5.67
C SER A 93 -2.21 -13.46 5.89
N TYR A 94 -1.98 -14.63 6.50
CA TYR A 94 -3.06 -15.55 6.85
C TYR A 94 -4.00 -15.01 7.93
N LEU A 95 -3.48 -14.31 8.95
CA LEU A 95 -4.30 -13.66 9.98
C LEU A 95 -5.23 -12.60 9.37
N LEU A 96 -4.75 -11.85 8.40
CA LEU A 96 -5.47 -10.76 7.77
C LEU A 96 -6.40 -11.21 6.63
N LYS A 97 -6.28 -12.47 6.18
CA LYS A 97 -6.99 -13.01 5.02
C LYS A 97 -8.51 -12.91 5.13
N SER A 98 -9.07 -13.26 6.27
CA SER A 98 -10.54 -13.26 6.45
C SER A 98 -11.14 -11.86 6.36
N ARG A 99 -10.42 -10.85 6.86
CA ARG A 99 -10.83 -9.45 6.73
C ARG A 99 -10.77 -9.00 5.27
N MET A 100 -9.68 -9.34 4.59
CA MET A 100 -9.53 -9.00 3.17
C MET A 100 -10.63 -9.64 2.32
N LEU A 101 -10.99 -10.89 2.57
CA LEU A 101 -12.08 -11.55 1.85
C LEU A 101 -13.41 -10.85 2.04
N LYS A 102 -13.76 -10.45 3.28
CA LYS A 102 -14.97 -9.67 3.56
C LYS A 102 -14.97 -8.34 2.82
N LEU A 103 -13.85 -7.64 2.83
CA LEU A 103 -13.71 -6.36 2.13
C LEU A 103 -13.93 -6.52 0.62
N VAL A 104 -13.32 -7.53 -0.01
CA VAL A 104 -13.52 -7.80 -1.43
C VAL A 104 -14.98 -8.16 -1.74
N GLN A 105 -15.63 -8.95 -0.89
CA GLN A 105 -17.05 -9.31 -1.04
C GLN A 105 -18.00 -8.13 -0.88
N GLN A 106 -17.65 -7.14 -0.07
CA GLN A 106 -18.45 -5.93 0.15
C GLN A 106 -18.28 -4.92 -0.97
N GLU A 107 -17.06 -4.70 -1.41
CA GLU A 107 -16.74 -3.67 -2.41
C GLU A 107 -16.86 -4.17 -3.85
N GLU A 108 -16.69 -5.48 -4.08
CA GLU A 108 -16.68 -6.11 -5.42
C GLU A 108 -15.81 -5.33 -6.43
N PRO A 109 -14.53 -5.12 -6.14
CA PRO A 109 -13.67 -4.27 -6.95
C PRO A 109 -13.28 -4.91 -8.27
N ASP A 110 -13.13 -4.10 -9.33
CA ASP A 110 -12.54 -4.50 -10.61
C ASP A 110 -11.00 -4.49 -10.58
N VAL A 111 -10.42 -3.72 -9.65
CA VAL A 111 -8.98 -3.66 -9.40
C VAL A 111 -8.69 -3.28 -7.95
N MET A 112 -7.65 -3.87 -7.38
CA MET A 112 -7.18 -3.53 -6.04
C MET A 112 -5.78 -2.92 -6.09
N VAL A 113 -5.61 -1.79 -5.38
CA VAL A 113 -4.35 -1.05 -5.32
C VAL A 113 -3.87 -1.01 -3.87
N PHE A 114 -2.64 -1.43 -3.62
CA PHE A 114 -2.06 -1.51 -2.29
C PHE A 114 -0.91 -0.53 -2.14
N THR A 115 -0.95 0.28 -1.10
CA THR A 115 0.16 1.15 -0.70
C THR A 115 0.85 0.65 0.57
N HIS A 116 0.43 -0.50 1.10
CA HIS A 116 1.01 -1.12 2.29
C HIS A 116 1.16 -2.64 2.11
N PRO A 117 2.29 -3.26 2.54
CA PRO A 117 2.59 -4.67 2.27
C PRO A 117 1.63 -5.66 2.96
N PHE A 118 1.09 -5.35 4.14
CA PHE A 118 0.28 -6.31 4.89
C PHE A 118 -1.07 -6.63 4.23
N PRO A 119 -1.90 -5.65 3.85
CA PRO A 119 -3.10 -5.94 3.07
C PRO A 119 -2.79 -6.56 1.71
N CYS A 120 -1.69 -6.16 1.07
CA CYS A 120 -1.18 -6.73 -0.16
C CYS A 120 -0.95 -8.25 -0.03
N GLY A 121 -0.28 -8.67 1.04
CA GLY A 121 -0.05 -10.08 1.34
C GLY A 121 -1.34 -10.88 1.58
N ALA A 122 -2.31 -10.30 2.29
CA ALA A 122 -3.59 -10.93 2.52
C ALA A 122 -4.36 -11.18 1.21
N ALA A 123 -4.41 -10.19 0.31
CA ALA A 123 -5.01 -10.33 -1.02
C ALA A 123 -4.27 -11.35 -1.89
N SER A 124 -2.94 -11.33 -1.86
CA SER A 124 -2.10 -12.29 -2.57
C SER A 124 -2.40 -13.75 -2.17
N ILE A 125 -2.58 -14.02 -0.88
CA ILE A 125 -2.98 -15.36 -0.41
C ILE A 125 -4.36 -15.75 -0.94
N LEU A 126 -5.34 -14.84 -0.91
CA LEU A 126 -6.68 -15.10 -1.44
C LEU A 126 -6.64 -15.43 -2.94
N LYS A 127 -5.87 -14.68 -3.72
CA LYS A 127 -5.69 -14.91 -5.16
C LYS A 127 -5.02 -16.25 -5.41
N ARG A 128 -3.96 -16.60 -4.67
CA ARG A 128 -3.30 -17.90 -4.76
C ARG A 128 -4.24 -19.07 -4.44
N GLN A 129 -5.21 -18.87 -3.53
CA GLN A 129 -6.19 -19.88 -3.15
C GLN A 129 -7.42 -19.93 -4.06
N GLY A 130 -7.49 -19.07 -5.08
CA GLY A 130 -8.63 -18.99 -6.00
C GLY A 130 -9.90 -18.39 -5.39
N HIS A 131 -9.79 -17.67 -4.26
CA HIS A 131 -10.93 -17.00 -3.63
C HIS A 131 -11.25 -15.65 -4.29
N ILE A 132 -10.29 -15.04 -4.95
CA ILE A 132 -10.44 -13.80 -5.73
C ILE A 132 -9.64 -13.93 -7.04
N ASP A 133 -10.14 -13.25 -8.09
CA ASP A 133 -9.47 -13.17 -9.40
C ASP A 133 -9.33 -11.71 -9.88
N VAL A 134 -9.34 -10.79 -8.92
CA VAL A 134 -9.19 -9.37 -9.17
C VAL A 134 -7.72 -9.05 -9.45
N PRO A 135 -7.40 -8.16 -10.42
CA PRO A 135 -6.05 -7.61 -10.59
C PRO A 135 -5.53 -6.93 -9.33
N LEU A 136 -4.30 -7.27 -8.92
CA LEU A 136 -3.64 -6.75 -7.74
C LEU A 136 -2.47 -5.86 -8.16
N VAL A 137 -2.48 -4.60 -7.73
CA VAL A 137 -1.44 -3.61 -8.01
C VAL A 137 -0.77 -3.21 -6.71
N ALA A 138 0.54 -3.37 -6.61
CA ALA A 138 1.33 -2.91 -5.48
C ALA A 138 2.07 -1.62 -5.83
N ILE A 139 1.89 -0.58 -5.02
CA ILE A 139 2.63 0.67 -5.12
C ILE A 139 3.54 0.75 -3.91
N MET A 140 4.81 0.46 -4.13
CA MET A 140 5.80 0.42 -3.07
C MET A 140 6.18 1.84 -2.64
N THR A 141 6.00 2.11 -1.37
CA THR A 141 6.30 3.42 -0.76
C THR A 141 7.64 3.46 -0.03
N ASP A 142 8.42 2.38 -0.19
CA ASP A 142 9.77 2.24 0.32
C ASP A 142 10.80 2.40 -0.81
N PHE A 143 12.04 2.80 -0.47
CA PHE A 143 13.15 2.89 -1.41
C PHE A 143 14.00 1.62 -1.46
N SER A 144 13.51 0.53 -0.89
CA SER A 144 14.13 -0.79 -0.92
C SER A 144 13.12 -1.89 -1.19
N SER A 145 13.55 -2.93 -1.90
CA SER A 145 12.73 -4.10 -2.18
C SER A 145 12.64 -5.00 -0.93
N HIS A 146 11.82 -4.58 0.01
CA HIS A 146 11.60 -5.36 1.23
C HIS A 146 10.77 -6.61 0.93
N GLN A 147 11.18 -7.78 1.46
CA GLN A 147 10.54 -9.07 1.20
C GLN A 147 9.03 -9.09 1.48
N PHE A 148 8.52 -8.24 2.40
CA PHE A 148 7.10 -8.11 2.69
C PHE A 148 6.25 -7.57 1.52
N TRP A 149 6.86 -7.01 0.49
CA TRP A 149 6.18 -6.59 -0.74
C TRP A 149 6.14 -7.67 -1.82
N LEU A 150 7.03 -8.67 -1.74
CA LEU A 150 7.27 -9.59 -2.85
C LEU A 150 6.34 -10.79 -2.80
N TYR A 151 5.28 -10.74 -3.62
CA TYR A 151 4.30 -11.81 -3.76
C TYR A 151 4.10 -12.16 -5.24
N PRO A 152 4.23 -13.43 -5.64
CA PRO A 152 4.09 -13.86 -7.03
C PRO A 152 2.71 -13.59 -7.66
N GLN A 153 1.68 -13.37 -6.83
CA GLN A 153 0.30 -13.13 -7.26
C GLN A 153 -0.02 -11.68 -7.57
N ILE A 154 0.91 -10.76 -7.32
CA ILE A 154 0.75 -9.37 -7.71
C ILE A 154 0.95 -9.24 -9.22
N ASP A 155 0.00 -8.61 -9.89
CA ASP A 155 0.01 -8.48 -11.34
C ASP A 155 0.93 -7.34 -11.80
N VAL A 156 0.97 -6.24 -11.03
CA VAL A 156 1.77 -5.05 -11.36
C VAL A 156 2.40 -4.46 -10.09
N TYR A 157 3.67 -4.11 -10.20
CA TYR A 157 4.42 -3.37 -9.18
C TYR A 157 4.81 -1.99 -9.70
N TYR A 158 4.54 -0.97 -8.91
CA TYR A 158 5.12 0.36 -9.10
C TYR A 158 6.14 0.61 -8.00
N VAL A 159 7.38 0.95 -8.41
CA VAL A 159 8.52 1.10 -7.51
C VAL A 159 9.10 2.50 -7.55
N ALA A 160 9.78 2.88 -6.47
CA ALA A 160 10.31 4.22 -6.30
C ALA A 160 11.51 4.54 -7.22
N THR A 161 12.39 3.56 -7.43
CA THR A 161 13.68 3.76 -8.13
C THR A 161 14.08 2.55 -8.95
N GLU A 162 14.89 2.79 -10.00
CA GLU A 162 15.49 1.77 -10.86
C GLU A 162 16.34 0.74 -10.07
N SER A 163 16.97 1.16 -8.99
CA SER A 163 17.82 0.27 -8.17
C SER A 163 17.04 -0.88 -7.51
N MET A 164 15.72 -0.77 -7.39
CA MET A 164 14.87 -1.81 -6.82
C MET A 164 14.62 -2.98 -7.80
N VAL A 165 14.65 -2.72 -9.10
CA VAL A 165 14.30 -3.71 -10.14
C VAL A 165 15.18 -4.95 -10.08
N PRO A 166 16.52 -4.85 -10.06
CA PRO A 166 17.38 -6.03 -10.01
C PRO A 166 17.17 -6.92 -8.77
N GLU A 167 16.88 -6.30 -7.63
CA GLU A 167 16.63 -7.02 -6.37
C GLU A 167 15.31 -7.79 -6.43
N MET A 168 14.27 -7.19 -7.03
CA MET A 168 12.95 -7.82 -7.19
C MET A 168 13.02 -8.99 -8.19
N VAL A 169 13.73 -8.81 -9.29
CA VAL A 169 13.96 -9.87 -10.30
C VAL A 169 14.75 -11.02 -9.68
N ALA A 170 15.81 -10.74 -8.91
CA ALA A 170 16.56 -11.75 -8.18
C ALA A 170 15.68 -12.51 -7.15
N SER A 171 14.63 -11.87 -6.65
CA SER A 171 13.64 -12.47 -5.74
C SER A 171 12.52 -13.22 -6.47
N GLY A 172 12.56 -13.33 -7.80
CA GLY A 172 11.64 -14.12 -8.62
C GLY A 172 10.41 -13.36 -9.12
N ILE A 173 10.39 -12.03 -9.05
CA ILE A 173 9.36 -11.20 -9.70
C ILE A 173 9.73 -11.00 -11.17
N ASP A 174 8.77 -11.22 -12.06
CA ASP A 174 8.94 -10.98 -13.50
C ASP A 174 9.15 -9.47 -13.75
N GLU A 175 10.22 -9.13 -14.46
CA GLU A 175 10.58 -7.75 -14.79
C GLU A 175 9.47 -7.01 -15.53
N SER A 176 8.72 -7.72 -16.39
CA SER A 176 7.60 -7.12 -17.14
C SER A 176 6.47 -6.59 -16.27
N ARG A 177 6.42 -7.02 -15.00
CA ARG A 177 5.43 -6.55 -14.01
C ARG A 177 5.93 -5.37 -13.18
N ILE A 178 7.18 -4.94 -13.33
CA ILE A 178 7.81 -3.89 -12.51
C ILE A 178 7.89 -2.60 -13.32
N HIS A 179 7.31 -1.53 -12.78
CA HIS A 179 7.32 -0.21 -13.38
C HIS A 179 7.93 0.81 -12.42
N VAL A 180 8.94 1.54 -12.87
CA VAL A 180 9.55 2.61 -12.07
C VAL A 180 8.75 3.89 -12.28
N SER A 181 8.12 4.39 -11.22
CA SER A 181 7.23 5.56 -11.27
C SER A 181 7.56 6.63 -10.24
N GLY A 182 8.41 6.33 -9.27
CA GLY A 182 8.49 7.12 -8.06
C GLY A 182 7.35 6.81 -7.07
N ILE A 183 7.40 7.42 -5.91
CA ILE A 183 6.34 7.33 -4.90
C ILE A 183 5.27 8.39 -5.24
N PRO A 184 3.97 8.03 -5.29
CA PRO A 184 2.91 9.00 -5.55
C PRO A 184 2.86 10.10 -4.50
N VAL A 185 2.80 11.35 -4.97
CA VAL A 185 2.75 12.55 -4.13
C VAL A 185 1.56 13.40 -4.52
N ARG A 186 0.83 13.93 -3.54
CA ARG A 186 -0.33 14.78 -3.77
C ARG A 186 0.07 16.09 -4.47
N ARG A 187 -0.80 16.59 -5.34
CA ARG A 187 -0.55 17.83 -6.10
C ARG A 187 -0.33 19.05 -5.24
N SER A 188 -0.94 19.11 -4.06
CA SER A 188 -0.73 20.21 -3.11
C SER A 188 0.74 20.40 -2.75
N PHE A 189 1.51 19.31 -2.64
CA PHE A 189 2.95 19.38 -2.35
C PHE A 189 3.77 20.03 -3.48
N PHE A 190 3.30 19.99 -4.72
CA PHE A 190 3.99 20.64 -5.84
C PHE A 190 3.63 22.12 -5.99
N ARG A 191 2.40 22.52 -5.68
CA ARG A 191 1.95 23.92 -5.79
C ARG A 191 2.49 24.78 -4.66
N ASP A 192 2.30 24.31 -3.43
CA ASP A 192 2.67 25.07 -2.23
C ASP A 192 4.19 25.20 -2.10
N ALA A 193 4.95 24.14 -2.46
CA ALA A 193 6.41 24.18 -2.42
C ALA A 193 7.02 25.18 -3.43
N ILE A 194 6.41 25.38 -4.59
CA ILE A 194 6.90 26.36 -5.58
C ILE A 194 6.59 27.79 -5.11
N GLU A 195 5.40 28.03 -4.55
CA GLU A 195 5.03 29.35 -4.03
C GLU A 195 5.83 29.70 -2.77
N GLU A 196 6.00 28.76 -1.85
CA GLU A 196 6.74 28.97 -0.61
C GLU A 196 8.23 29.14 -0.85
N LEU A 197 8.85 28.35 -1.73
CA LEU A 197 10.24 28.52 -2.15
C LEU A 197 10.47 29.86 -2.86
N SER A 198 9.51 30.35 -3.65
CA SER A 198 9.62 31.66 -4.29
C SER A 198 9.52 32.81 -3.25
N LEU A 199 8.70 32.66 -2.22
CA LEU A 199 8.55 33.63 -1.14
C LEU A 199 9.76 33.65 -0.19
N ILE A 200 10.36 32.49 0.12
CA ILE A 200 11.57 32.38 0.95
C ILE A 200 12.76 33.06 0.27
N HIS A 201 12.92 32.86 -1.04
CA HIS A 201 14.00 33.54 -1.78
C HIS A 201 13.84 35.05 -1.92
N ILE A 202 12.62 35.58 -1.75
CA ILE A 202 12.34 37.01 -1.81
C ILE A 202 12.47 37.69 -0.44
N SER A 203 12.29 36.94 0.67
CA SER A 203 12.15 37.49 2.03
C SER A 203 13.32 37.24 2.98
N GLU A 204 14.34 36.46 2.64
CA GLU A 204 15.52 36.33 3.50
C GLU A 204 16.45 37.54 3.37
N PRO A 205 16.56 38.40 4.39
CA PRO A 205 17.64 39.35 4.42
C PRO A 205 18.94 38.57 4.59
N THR A 206 19.90 38.83 3.70
CA THR A 206 21.27 38.36 3.82
C THR A 206 21.78 38.62 5.22
N ARG A 207 21.95 37.54 6.04
CA ARG A 207 22.63 37.69 7.34
C ARG A 207 24.08 38.10 7.06
N PRO A 208 24.55 39.22 7.56
CA PRO A 208 25.97 39.52 7.54
C PRO A 208 26.69 38.54 8.46
N TYR A 209 27.78 37.97 7.94
CA TYR A 209 28.68 37.12 8.68
C TYR A 209 29.38 37.90 9.78
#